data_605db89841db1d5adc768b276ac1ae96
#
_entry.id   605db89841db1d5adc768b276ac1ae96
#
_cell.length_a   1.000
_cell.length_b   1.000
_cell.length_c   1.000
_cell.angle_alpha   90.00
_cell.angle_beta   90.00
_cell.angle_gamma   90.00
#
_symmetry.space_group_name_H-M   'P 1'
#
loop_
_entity.id
_entity.type
_entity.pdbx_description
1 polymer ?
#
loop_
_entity_poly.entity_id
_entity_poly.type
_entity_poly.pdbx_seq_one_letter_code
_entity_poly.pdbx_strand_id
1 'polypeptide(L)'
;MDRSGQWRGPRKAAVCLTLDNLGEAQDVYKGTWDKPIGSHPSVTDQLPRMLDLLNKYNIKITYFIESWSLAVYPNVVKDIIAHGHEAAWHGLQHEP
;
A
#
# COMPACT_ATOMS: atom_id res chain seq x y z
N MET A 1 8.02 -20.38 20.05
CA MET A 1 8.05 -19.89 19.79
C MET A 1 8.32 -19.57 19.99
N ASP A 2 8.54 -19.45 19.93
CA ASP A 2 8.87 -19.08 20.29
C ASP A 2 8.20 -18.55 20.88
N ARG A 3 7.87 -18.58 21.34
CA ARG A 3 7.37 -18.21 21.83
C ARG A 3 7.01 -17.64 22.40
N SER A 4 6.49 -17.88 22.30
CA SER A 4 5.85 -17.09 23.30
C SER A 4 6.52 -15.73 23.56
N GLY A 5 6.15 -14.71 22.85
CA GLY A 5 6.69 -13.37 23.09
C GLY A 5 8.19 -13.21 22.88
N GLN A 6 8.83 -14.21 22.38
CA GLN A 6 10.26 -14.11 22.10
C GLN A 6 10.51 -13.76 20.65
N TRP A 7 11.41 -12.82 20.44
CA TRP A 7 11.78 -12.38 19.12
C TRP A 7 12.90 -13.21 18.56
N ARG A 8 12.94 -13.36 17.26
CA ARG A 8 13.99 -14.12 16.59
C ARG A 8 15.34 -13.43 16.71
N GLY A 9 16.36 -14.21 17.01
CA GLY A 9 17.72 -13.72 17.08
C GLY A 9 17.88 -12.64 18.14
N PRO A 10 18.75 -11.65 17.91
CA PRO A 10 19.02 -10.60 18.89
C PRO A 10 17.98 -9.50 18.93
N ARG A 11 16.88 -9.64 18.23
CA ARG A 11 15.86 -8.58 18.14
C ARG A 11 15.14 -8.44 19.46
N LYS A 12 14.97 -7.19 19.90
CA LYS A 12 14.23 -6.86 21.11
C LYS A 12 12.85 -6.30 20.83
N ALA A 13 12.56 -5.98 19.56
CA ALA A 13 11.27 -5.44 19.15
C ALA A 13 11.07 -5.67 17.66
N ALA A 14 9.82 -5.61 17.22
CA ALA A 14 9.47 -5.65 15.80
C ALA A 14 8.61 -4.45 15.46
N VAL A 15 8.77 -3.93 14.24
CA VAL A 15 7.98 -2.82 13.72
C VAL A 15 7.26 -3.32 12.47
N CYS A 16 5.95 -3.10 12.44
CA CYS A 16 5.13 -3.41 11.28
C CYS A 16 4.68 -2.10 10.66
N LEU A 17 5.10 -1.84 9.42
CA LEU A 17 4.70 -0.63 8.70
C LEU A 17 3.57 -0.96 7.75
N THR A 18 2.51 -0.16 7.81
CA THR A 18 1.35 -0.32 6.94
C THR A 18 1.03 0.99 6.26
N LEU A 19 0.50 0.89 5.05
CA LEU A 19 -0.08 2.00 4.31
C LEU A 19 -1.48 1.63 3.90
N ASP A 20 -2.32 2.62 3.71
CA ASP A 20 -3.68 2.40 3.23
C ASP A 20 -4.06 3.49 2.25
N ASN A 21 -5.15 3.27 1.50
CA ASN A 21 -5.70 4.18 0.51
C ASN A 21 -4.77 4.35 -0.70
N LEU A 22 -5.01 3.57 -1.72
CA LEU A 22 -4.28 3.72 -2.97
C LEU A 22 -5.07 4.64 -3.92
N GLY A 23 -4.57 5.86 -4.10
CA GLY A 23 -5.13 6.77 -5.09
C GLY A 23 -6.43 7.44 -4.65
N GLU A 24 -7.31 7.65 -5.64
CA GLU A 24 -8.49 8.51 -5.49
C GLU A 24 -9.80 7.77 -5.18
N ALA A 25 -9.74 6.51 -4.77
CA ALA A 25 -10.94 5.70 -4.57
C ALA A 25 -11.97 6.38 -3.66
N GLN A 26 -11.52 6.90 -2.52
CA GLN A 26 -12.41 7.56 -1.57
C GLN A 26 -12.96 8.87 -2.12
N ASP A 27 -12.13 9.65 -2.82
CA ASP A 27 -12.57 10.91 -3.42
C ASP A 27 -13.60 10.69 -4.50
N VAL A 28 -13.45 9.64 -5.30
CA VAL A 28 -14.45 9.26 -6.30
C VAL A 28 -15.75 8.85 -5.63
N TYR A 29 -15.67 8.06 -4.56
CA TYR A 29 -16.84 7.64 -3.80
C TYR A 29 -17.60 8.85 -3.23
N LYS A 30 -16.87 9.84 -2.73
CA LYS A 30 -17.48 11.06 -2.16
C LYS A 30 -17.90 12.08 -3.21
N GLY A 31 -17.54 11.87 -4.48
CA GLY A 31 -17.85 12.80 -5.55
C GLY A 31 -16.98 14.06 -5.55
N THR A 32 -15.82 14.02 -4.90
CA THR A 32 -14.92 15.18 -4.82
C THR A 32 -13.76 15.14 -5.81
N TRP A 33 -13.64 14.06 -6.59
CA TRP A 33 -12.58 13.92 -7.58
C TRP A 33 -13.06 14.42 -8.94
N ASP A 34 -12.39 15.41 -9.49
CA ASP A 34 -12.77 16.07 -10.74
C ASP A 34 -11.72 15.93 -11.86
N LYS A 35 -10.77 15.02 -11.68
CA LYS A 35 -9.70 14.79 -12.65
C LYS A 35 -9.87 13.42 -13.32
N PRO A 36 -9.10 13.14 -14.38
CA PRO A 36 -9.17 11.80 -15.00
C PRO A 36 -8.88 10.68 -14.00
N ILE A 37 -9.65 9.61 -14.09
CA ILE A 37 -9.45 8.43 -13.26
C ILE A 37 -8.12 7.78 -13.65
N GLY A 38 -7.35 7.34 -12.64
CA GLY A 38 -6.05 6.71 -12.87
C GLY A 38 -4.90 7.69 -12.96
N SER A 39 -5.09 8.94 -12.50
CA SER A 39 -4.07 10.00 -12.62
C SER A 39 -3.67 10.62 -11.29
N HIS A 40 -3.95 9.98 -10.16
CA HIS A 40 -3.64 10.57 -8.86
C HIS A 40 -2.12 10.69 -8.66
N PRO A 41 -1.61 11.90 -8.34
CA PRO A 41 -0.15 12.10 -8.21
C PRO A 41 0.52 11.22 -7.16
N SER A 42 -0.19 10.85 -6.10
CA SER A 42 0.37 9.97 -5.08
C SER A 42 0.71 8.59 -5.65
N VAL A 43 0.01 8.16 -6.69
CA VAL A 43 0.23 6.86 -7.32
C VAL A 43 1.20 6.98 -8.49
N THR A 44 1.03 8.01 -9.35
CA THR A 44 1.83 8.14 -10.57
C THR A 44 3.23 8.65 -10.30
N ASP A 45 3.41 9.52 -9.29
CA ASP A 45 4.68 10.19 -9.02
C ASP A 45 5.31 9.75 -7.71
N GLN A 46 4.55 9.74 -6.62
CA GLN A 46 5.11 9.55 -5.29
C GLN A 46 5.33 8.08 -4.93
N LEU A 47 4.41 7.21 -5.31
CA LEU A 47 4.51 5.79 -4.97
C LEU A 47 5.77 5.13 -5.56
N PRO A 48 6.13 5.35 -6.84
CA PRO A 48 7.38 4.79 -7.35
C PRO A 48 8.61 5.21 -6.55
N ARG A 49 8.67 6.47 -6.13
CA ARG A 49 9.77 6.97 -5.31
C ARG A 49 9.81 6.30 -3.95
N MET A 50 8.63 6.10 -3.35
CA MET A 50 8.53 5.42 -2.06
C MET A 50 8.96 3.96 -2.17
N LEU A 51 8.54 3.26 -3.23
CA LEU A 51 8.93 1.87 -3.45
C LEU A 51 10.45 1.74 -3.61
N ASP A 52 11.08 2.67 -4.34
CA ASP A 52 12.53 2.70 -4.49
C ASP A 52 13.22 2.92 -3.15
N LEU A 53 12.71 3.84 -2.34
CA LEU A 53 13.26 4.14 -1.02
C LEU A 53 13.15 2.93 -0.09
N LEU A 54 11.98 2.28 -0.06
CA LEU A 54 11.77 1.09 0.75
C LEU A 54 12.71 -0.05 0.32
N ASN A 55 12.90 -0.20 -0.99
CA ASN A 55 13.80 -1.21 -1.52
C ASN A 55 15.26 -0.91 -1.12
N LYS A 56 15.66 0.36 -1.18
CA LYS A 56 17.01 0.78 -0.82
C LYS A 56 17.36 0.40 0.62
N TYR A 57 16.40 0.53 1.52
CA TYR A 57 16.61 0.23 2.95
C TYR A 57 16.11 -1.16 3.33
N ASN A 58 15.68 -1.96 2.36
CA ASN A 58 15.18 -3.32 2.57
C ASN A 58 14.03 -3.37 3.59
N ILE A 59 13.10 -2.44 3.46
CA ILE A 59 11.92 -2.35 4.31
C ILE A 59 10.73 -2.91 3.55
N LYS A 60 10.00 -3.85 4.18
CA LYS A 60 8.77 -4.42 3.62
C LYS A 60 7.57 -3.89 4.39
N ILE A 61 6.49 -3.63 3.66
CA ILE A 61 5.26 -3.08 4.23
C ILE A 61 4.06 -3.92 3.82
N THR A 62 2.94 -3.71 4.50
CA THR A 62 1.62 -4.17 4.07
C THR A 62 0.84 -2.96 3.58
N TYR A 63 0.35 -3.02 2.34
CA TYR A 63 -0.45 -1.95 1.75
C TYR A 63 -1.91 -2.41 1.67
N PHE A 64 -2.80 -1.73 2.39
CA PHE A 64 -4.23 -2.01 2.38
C PHE A 64 -4.85 -1.23 1.22
N ILE A 65 -5.33 -1.94 0.21
CA ILE A 65 -5.73 -1.39 -1.08
C ILE A 65 -7.21 -1.66 -1.32
N GLU A 66 -7.93 -0.63 -1.76
CA GLU A 66 -9.32 -0.78 -2.16
C GLU A 66 -9.43 -1.61 -3.44
N SER A 67 -10.48 -2.43 -3.56
CA SER A 67 -10.72 -3.22 -4.77
C SER A 67 -10.89 -2.34 -6.01
N TRP A 68 -11.50 -1.17 -5.85
CA TRP A 68 -11.63 -0.18 -6.91
C TRP A 68 -10.26 0.22 -7.46
N SER A 69 -9.31 0.46 -6.58
CA SER A 69 -7.95 0.85 -6.97
C SER A 69 -7.21 -0.29 -7.66
N LEU A 70 -7.47 -1.53 -7.26
CA LEU A 70 -6.92 -2.70 -7.94
C LEU A 70 -7.35 -2.73 -9.41
N ALA A 71 -8.61 -2.37 -9.70
CA ALA A 71 -9.12 -2.34 -11.07
C ALA A 71 -8.55 -1.16 -11.87
N VAL A 72 -8.32 -0.02 -11.22
CA VAL A 72 -7.85 1.19 -11.89
C VAL A 72 -6.33 1.20 -12.06
N TYR A 73 -5.60 0.67 -11.08
CA TYR A 73 -4.13 0.67 -11.07
C TYR A 73 -3.56 -0.76 -10.99
N PRO A 74 -3.92 -1.67 -11.91
CA PRO A 74 -3.48 -3.07 -11.78
C PRO A 74 -1.97 -3.24 -11.85
N ASN A 75 -1.28 -2.45 -12.67
CA ASN A 75 0.17 -2.54 -12.82
C ASN A 75 0.89 -2.01 -11.57
N VAL A 76 0.33 -1.00 -10.93
CA VAL A 76 0.90 -0.44 -9.70
C VAL A 76 0.82 -1.48 -8.57
N VAL A 77 -0.30 -2.18 -8.46
CA VAL A 77 -0.46 -3.23 -7.45
C VAL A 77 0.52 -4.37 -7.71
N LYS A 78 0.72 -4.73 -8.98
CA LYS A 78 1.72 -5.74 -9.35
C LYS A 78 3.13 -5.29 -8.96
N ASP A 79 3.45 -4.02 -9.13
CA ASP A 79 4.75 -3.48 -8.74
C ASP A 79 4.96 -3.55 -7.22
N ILE A 80 3.93 -3.21 -6.45
CA ILE A 80 3.98 -3.30 -4.98
C ILE A 80 4.32 -4.74 -4.57
N ILE A 81 3.63 -5.71 -5.15
CA ILE A 81 3.86 -7.13 -4.85
C ILE A 81 5.24 -7.58 -5.33
N ALA A 82 5.65 -7.13 -6.52
CA ALA A 82 6.95 -7.49 -7.09
C ALA A 82 8.12 -6.98 -6.23
N HIS A 83 7.93 -5.86 -5.53
CA HIS A 83 8.92 -5.34 -4.58
C HIS A 83 8.92 -6.10 -3.25
N GLY A 84 8.08 -7.12 -3.10
CA GLY A 84 8.04 -7.95 -1.92
C GLY A 84 7.15 -7.46 -0.80
N HIS A 85 6.29 -6.48 -1.08
CA HIS A 85 5.32 -5.99 -0.11
C HIS A 85 4.04 -6.82 -0.17
N GLU A 86 3.29 -6.82 0.93
CA GLU A 86 2.00 -7.48 1.00
C GLU A 86 0.91 -6.51 0.60
N ALA A 87 -0.02 -6.97 -0.26
CA ALA A 87 -1.23 -6.22 -0.58
C ALA A 87 -2.40 -6.86 0.15
N ALA A 88 -3.16 -6.05 0.88
CA ALA A 88 -4.32 -6.50 1.65
C ALA A 88 -5.55 -5.67 1.24
N TRP A 89 -6.73 -6.18 1.55
CA TRP A 89 -7.98 -5.54 1.14
C TRP A 89 -8.37 -4.42 2.09
N HIS A 90 -8.92 -3.34 1.54
CA HIS A 90 -9.35 -2.15 2.28
C HIS A 90 -10.68 -1.63 1.73
N GLY A 91 -11.71 -2.50 1.67
CA GLY A 91 -13.01 -2.12 1.13
C GLY A 91 -13.01 -1.96 -0.39
N LEU A 92 -14.14 -1.52 -0.93
CA LEU A 92 -14.26 -1.25 -2.36
C LEU A 92 -13.70 0.12 -2.74
N GLN A 93 -14.17 1.18 -2.09
CA GLN A 93 -13.78 2.56 -2.34
C GLN A 93 -13.55 3.32 -1.03
N HIS A 94 -13.09 2.64 0.01
CA HIS A 94 -12.90 3.23 1.34
C HIS A 94 -14.22 3.78 1.92
N GLU A 95 -15.30 3.10 1.65
CA GLU A 95 -16.60 3.44 2.23
C GLU A 95 -16.60 3.22 3.74
N PRO A 96 -17.40 4.00 4.47
CA PRO A 96 -17.47 3.86 5.93
C PRO A 96 -18.06 2.54 6.38
#